data_94e8c7286391eb257769fe7261dd43fb
#
_entry.id   94e8c7286391eb257769fe7261dd43fb
#
_cell.length_a   1.000
_cell.length_b   1.000
_cell.length_c   1.000
_cell.angle_alpha   90.00
_cell.angle_beta   90.00
_cell.angle_gamma   90.00
#
_symmetry.space_group_name_H-M   'P 1'
#
loop_
_entity.id
_entity.type
_entity.pdbx_description
1 polymer ?
#
loop_
_entity_poly.entity_id
_entity_poly.type
_entity_poly.pdbx_seq_one_letter_code
_entity_poly.pdbx_strand_id
1 'polypeptide(L)'
;MITFPIAIDAINQRIKQIDPVQYTRRRNFSDGAVTHLSPYISRGVISTKQVFDHLLSLDLPWQRIEKLVQELAWRDYWQNIWIAKGDAINKDLKHSQQPVCNHQISIGITGHSTGINAIDDAIAAIEDEADFKS
;
A
#
# COMPACT_ATOMS: atom_id res chain seq x y z
N MET A 1 12.97 -2.24 12.57
CA MET A 1 12.75 -1.33 11.43
C MET A 1 12.82 -2.14 10.15
N ILE A 2 11.89 -1.95 9.21
CA ILE A 2 11.88 -2.66 7.93
C ILE A 2 12.81 -1.90 6.97
N THR A 3 13.80 -2.60 6.40
CA THR A 3 14.71 -2.02 5.42
C THR A 3 14.20 -2.27 4.00
N PHE A 4 14.40 -1.29 3.11
CA PHE A 4 14.02 -1.37 1.70
C PHE A 4 15.30 -1.36 0.84
N PRO A 5 15.83 -2.56 0.48
CA PRO A 5 17.04 -2.64 -0.34
C PRO A 5 16.80 -2.05 -1.73
N ILE A 6 17.87 -1.47 -2.31
CA ILE A 6 17.84 -0.90 -3.66
C ILE A 6 18.42 -1.84 -4.73
N ALA A 7 19.17 -2.86 -4.32
CA ALA A 7 19.74 -3.84 -5.24
C ALA A 7 18.63 -4.75 -5.83
N ILE A 8 18.60 -4.89 -7.15
CA ILE A 8 17.57 -5.65 -7.86
C ILE A 8 17.51 -7.11 -7.41
N ASP A 9 18.65 -7.73 -7.10
CA ASP A 9 18.69 -9.11 -6.62
C ASP A 9 18.02 -9.26 -5.25
N ALA A 10 18.19 -8.30 -4.35
CA ALA A 10 17.54 -8.29 -3.05
C ALA A 10 16.03 -8.04 -3.19
N ILE A 11 15.59 -7.22 -4.16
CA ILE A 11 14.18 -7.02 -4.47
C ILE A 11 13.57 -8.30 -5.03
N ASN A 12 14.25 -8.98 -5.95
CA ASN A 12 13.84 -10.27 -6.50
C ASN A 12 13.77 -11.37 -5.42
N GLN A 13 14.70 -11.37 -4.45
CA GLN A 13 14.62 -12.27 -3.30
C GLN A 13 13.38 -11.98 -2.45
N ARG A 14 12.99 -10.72 -2.27
CA ARG A 14 11.77 -10.37 -1.56
C ARG A 14 10.51 -10.88 -2.27
N ILE A 15 10.47 -10.85 -3.61
CA ILE A 15 9.39 -11.48 -4.38
C ILE A 15 9.33 -12.98 -4.08
N LYS A 16 10.47 -13.68 -4.09
CA LYS A 16 10.53 -15.13 -3.83
C LYS A 16 10.14 -15.52 -2.39
N GLN A 17 10.21 -14.58 -1.45
CA GLN A 17 9.84 -14.78 -0.04
C GLN A 17 8.35 -14.52 0.25
N ILE A 18 7.55 -14.20 -0.76
CA ILE A 18 6.11 -13.98 -0.59
C ILE A 18 5.44 -15.27 -0.09
N ASP A 19 4.77 -15.18 1.04
CA ASP A 19 3.86 -16.21 1.53
C ASP A 19 2.40 -15.71 1.37
N PRO A 20 1.69 -16.11 0.30
CA PRO A 20 0.33 -15.64 0.05
C PRO A 20 -0.67 -16.16 1.07
N VAL A 21 -0.37 -17.27 1.73
CA VAL A 21 -1.24 -17.84 2.77
C VAL A 21 -1.18 -17.00 4.05
N GLN A 22 0.01 -16.67 4.51
CA GLN A 22 0.19 -15.77 5.65
C GLN A 22 -0.31 -14.36 5.33
N TYR A 23 -0.06 -13.87 4.12
CA TYR A 23 -0.63 -12.60 3.66
C TYR A 23 -2.16 -12.58 3.82
N THR A 24 -2.86 -13.59 3.32
CA THR A 24 -4.32 -13.69 3.42
C THR A 24 -4.81 -13.67 4.87
N ARG A 25 -4.10 -14.35 5.76
CA ARG A 25 -4.50 -14.49 7.17
C ARG A 25 -4.18 -13.27 8.02
N ARG A 26 -3.06 -12.59 7.75
CA ARG A 26 -2.48 -11.63 8.70
C ARG A 26 -2.29 -10.21 8.17
N ARG A 27 -2.53 -9.92 6.89
CA ARG A 27 -2.24 -8.61 6.31
C ARG A 27 -2.91 -7.40 7.01
N ASN A 28 -4.01 -7.64 7.72
CA ASN A 28 -4.77 -6.59 8.42
C ASN A 28 -4.33 -6.38 9.89
N PHE A 29 -3.33 -7.11 10.35
CA PHE A 29 -2.77 -6.92 11.69
C PHE A 29 -1.56 -5.97 11.63
N SER A 30 -1.30 -5.25 12.72
CA SER A 30 -0.16 -4.32 12.79
C SER A 30 1.20 -4.99 12.58
N ASP A 31 1.32 -6.26 13.01
CA ASP A 31 2.48 -7.13 12.79
C ASP A 31 2.27 -8.10 11.61
N GLY A 32 1.39 -7.76 10.70
CA GLY A 32 0.89 -8.65 9.66
C GLY A 32 1.93 -9.03 8.60
N ALA A 33 1.69 -10.17 7.97
CA ALA A 33 2.51 -10.65 6.87
C ALA A 33 2.16 -9.90 5.58
N VAL A 34 2.80 -8.76 5.35
CA VAL A 34 2.67 -7.97 4.11
C VAL A 34 3.91 -8.13 3.24
N THR A 35 3.77 -7.90 1.93
CA THR A 35 4.86 -8.19 0.97
C THR A 35 5.98 -7.15 0.98
N HIS A 36 5.72 -5.94 1.46
CA HIS A 36 6.64 -4.79 1.39
C HIS A 36 7.14 -4.48 -0.04
N LEU A 37 6.35 -4.82 -1.07
CA LEU A 37 6.71 -4.57 -2.48
C LEU A 37 6.14 -3.25 -3.01
N SER A 38 5.23 -2.63 -2.29
CA SER A 38 4.52 -1.42 -2.73
C SER A 38 5.46 -0.29 -3.17
N PRO A 39 6.56 0.05 -2.46
CA PRO A 39 7.47 1.10 -2.89
C PRO A 39 8.13 0.81 -4.25
N TYR A 40 8.47 -0.45 -4.52
CA TYR A 40 9.11 -0.85 -5.77
C TYR A 40 8.15 -0.85 -6.95
N ILE A 41 6.91 -1.31 -6.73
CA ILE A 41 5.86 -1.27 -7.75
C ILE A 41 5.49 0.18 -8.07
N SER A 42 5.33 1.04 -7.06
CA SER A 42 4.96 2.45 -7.24
C SER A 42 6.00 3.24 -8.03
N ARG A 43 7.27 2.85 -7.93
CA ARG A 43 8.38 3.48 -8.65
C ARG A 43 8.73 2.79 -9.97
N GLY A 44 7.96 1.77 -10.38
CA GLY A 44 8.18 1.04 -11.63
C GLY A 44 9.44 0.17 -11.64
N VAL A 45 10.05 -0.12 -10.47
CA VAL A 45 11.23 -1.01 -10.37
C VAL A 45 10.84 -2.46 -10.66
N ILE A 46 9.66 -2.86 -10.22
CA ILE A 46 9.02 -4.14 -10.54
C ILE A 46 7.57 -3.89 -10.95
N SER A 47 7.00 -4.80 -11.73
CA SER A 47 5.60 -4.74 -12.15
C SER A 47 4.70 -5.65 -11.30
N THR A 48 3.40 -5.34 -11.27
CA THR A 48 2.37 -6.23 -10.72
C THR A 48 2.40 -7.59 -11.41
N LYS A 49 2.68 -7.61 -12.73
CA LYS A 49 2.81 -8.85 -13.51
C LYS A 49 3.93 -9.76 -12.99
N GLN A 50 5.11 -9.21 -12.67
CA GLN A 50 6.22 -10.02 -12.12
C GLN A 50 5.83 -10.70 -10.80
N VAL A 51 5.09 -10.00 -9.93
CA VAL A 51 4.59 -10.57 -8.68
C VAL A 51 3.53 -11.64 -8.96
N PHE A 52 2.62 -11.38 -9.89
CA PHE A 52 1.58 -12.33 -10.29
C PHE A 52 2.17 -13.61 -10.89
N ASP A 53 3.14 -13.49 -11.82
CA ASP A 53 3.81 -14.63 -12.43
C ASP A 53 4.53 -15.50 -11.36
N HIS A 54 5.13 -14.85 -10.36
CA HIS A 54 5.71 -15.57 -9.23
C HIS A 54 4.64 -16.34 -8.42
N LEU A 55 3.49 -15.71 -8.13
CA LEU A 55 2.40 -16.39 -7.39
C LEU A 55 1.90 -17.62 -8.14
N LEU A 56 1.79 -17.55 -9.48
CA LEU A 56 1.41 -18.70 -10.30
C LEU A 56 2.49 -19.81 -10.26
N SER A 57 3.76 -19.45 -10.18
CA SER A 57 4.88 -20.42 -10.13
C SER A 57 4.93 -21.21 -8.80
N LEU A 58 4.20 -20.80 -7.77
CA LEU A 58 4.15 -21.52 -6.49
C LEU A 58 3.30 -22.80 -6.55
N ASP A 59 2.58 -23.02 -7.63
CA ASP A 59 1.68 -24.18 -7.83
C ASP A 59 0.70 -24.42 -6.66
N LEU A 60 0.21 -23.32 -6.09
CA LEU A 60 -0.76 -23.34 -5.01
C LEU A 60 -2.19 -23.32 -5.57
N PRO A 61 -3.18 -23.93 -4.88
CA PRO A 61 -4.58 -23.77 -5.23
C PRO A 61 -4.97 -22.29 -5.29
N TRP A 62 -5.80 -21.92 -6.28
CA TRP A 62 -6.22 -20.53 -6.51
C TRP A 62 -6.66 -19.81 -5.23
N GLN A 63 -7.45 -20.47 -4.39
CA GLN A 63 -7.97 -19.93 -3.13
C GLN A 63 -6.87 -19.47 -2.15
N ARG A 64 -5.64 -19.98 -2.31
CA ARG A 64 -4.49 -19.61 -1.47
C ARG A 64 -3.81 -18.34 -1.94
N ILE A 65 -3.90 -18.00 -3.22
CA ILE A 65 -3.25 -16.83 -3.83
C ILE A 65 -4.25 -15.72 -4.19
N GLU A 66 -5.54 -16.05 -4.32
CA GLU A 66 -6.62 -15.16 -4.79
C GLU A 66 -6.60 -13.80 -4.12
N LYS A 67 -6.43 -13.76 -2.80
CA LYS A 67 -6.51 -12.50 -2.05
C LYS A 67 -5.37 -11.56 -2.40
N LEU A 68 -4.17 -12.07 -2.56
CA LEU A 68 -3.03 -11.24 -2.98
C LEU A 68 -3.17 -10.81 -4.45
N VAL A 69 -3.66 -11.70 -5.31
CA VAL A 69 -3.96 -11.37 -6.71
C VAL A 69 -5.02 -10.26 -6.81
N GLN A 70 -6.07 -10.30 -6.00
CA GLN A 70 -7.07 -9.23 -5.94
C GLN A 70 -6.44 -7.88 -5.57
N GLU A 71 -5.52 -7.84 -4.61
CA GLU A 71 -4.86 -6.59 -4.22
C GLU A 71 -3.95 -6.04 -5.35
N LEU A 72 -3.28 -6.91 -6.10
CA LEU A 72 -2.54 -6.49 -7.31
C LEU A 72 -3.48 -5.96 -8.39
N ALA A 73 -4.60 -6.65 -8.63
CA ALA A 73 -5.61 -6.23 -9.62
C ALA A 73 -6.26 -4.89 -9.24
N TRP A 74 -6.53 -4.64 -7.96
CA TRP A 74 -7.03 -3.34 -7.49
C TRP A 74 -6.06 -2.20 -7.81
N ARG A 75 -4.76 -2.45 -7.68
CA ARG A 75 -3.74 -1.45 -8.01
C ARG A 75 -3.79 -1.08 -9.50
N ASP A 76 -3.81 -2.07 -10.39
CA ASP A 76 -3.88 -1.85 -11.83
C ASP A 76 -5.21 -1.20 -12.23
N TYR A 77 -6.32 -1.61 -11.62
CA TYR A 77 -7.62 -1.00 -11.81
C TYR A 77 -7.60 0.50 -11.49
N TRP A 78 -7.09 0.89 -10.33
CA TRP A 78 -7.05 2.29 -9.93
C TRP A 78 -6.10 3.13 -10.78
N GLN A 79 -5.02 2.58 -11.28
CA GLN A 79 -4.16 3.24 -12.27
C GLN A 79 -4.91 3.51 -13.58
N ASN A 80 -5.67 2.52 -14.07
CA ASN A 80 -6.51 2.70 -15.26
C ASN A 80 -7.63 3.73 -15.03
N ILE A 81 -8.26 3.75 -13.87
CA ILE A 81 -9.25 4.77 -13.50
C ILE A 81 -8.60 6.16 -13.50
N TRP A 82 -7.40 6.30 -12.95
CA TRP A 82 -6.65 7.56 -12.97
C TRP A 82 -6.42 8.03 -14.41
N ILE A 83 -5.92 7.18 -15.27
CA ILE A 83 -5.67 7.50 -16.70
C ILE A 83 -6.97 7.88 -17.41
N ALA A 84 -8.04 7.13 -17.21
CA ALA A 84 -9.31 7.33 -17.88
C ALA A 84 -10.06 8.61 -17.42
N LYS A 85 -9.93 8.97 -16.14
CA LYS A 85 -10.65 10.13 -15.58
C LYS A 85 -9.82 11.42 -15.59
N GLY A 86 -8.50 11.35 -15.65
CA GLY A 86 -7.63 12.52 -15.60
C GLY A 86 -8.00 13.43 -14.42
N ASP A 87 -8.16 14.74 -14.69
CA ASP A 87 -8.49 15.72 -13.65
C ASP A 87 -9.85 15.50 -12.97
N ALA A 88 -10.75 14.73 -13.58
CA ALA A 88 -12.04 14.41 -12.97
C ALA A 88 -11.91 13.57 -11.68
N ILE A 89 -10.76 12.90 -11.47
CA ILE A 89 -10.52 12.14 -10.25
C ILE A 89 -10.39 13.04 -9.00
N ASN A 90 -10.08 14.32 -9.20
CA ASN A 90 -9.99 15.33 -8.13
C ASN A 90 -11.34 15.95 -7.77
N LYS A 91 -12.43 15.47 -8.36
CA LYS A 91 -13.80 15.91 -8.11
C LYS A 91 -14.62 14.77 -7.53
N ASP A 92 -15.79 15.11 -7.02
CA ASP A 92 -16.74 14.11 -6.52
C ASP A 92 -17.16 13.15 -7.66
N LEU A 93 -16.84 11.87 -7.51
CA LEU A 93 -17.05 10.87 -8.57
C LEU A 93 -18.45 10.28 -8.62
N LYS A 94 -19.15 10.23 -7.51
CA LYS A 94 -20.50 9.64 -7.42
C LYS A 94 -21.59 10.65 -7.12
N HIS A 95 -21.43 11.38 -6.06
CA HIS A 95 -22.38 12.38 -5.59
C HIS A 95 -21.61 13.60 -5.13
N SER A 96 -22.20 14.79 -5.28
CA SER A 96 -21.66 15.98 -4.64
C SER A 96 -21.54 15.76 -3.14
N GLN A 97 -20.37 16.02 -2.59
CA GLN A 97 -20.15 15.97 -1.15
C GLN A 97 -20.86 17.16 -0.49
N GLN A 98 -21.23 16.98 0.77
CA GLN A 98 -21.65 18.11 1.60
C GLN A 98 -20.53 19.17 1.59
N PRO A 99 -20.85 20.46 1.61
CA PRO A 99 -19.83 21.49 1.63
C PRO A 99 -18.83 21.24 2.75
N VAL A 100 -17.55 21.19 2.41
CA VAL A 100 -16.48 21.08 3.39
C VAL A 100 -16.40 22.40 4.14
N CYS A 101 -16.73 22.39 5.42
CA CYS A 101 -16.72 23.58 6.27
C CYS A 101 -15.36 23.86 6.91
N ASN A 102 -14.47 22.87 6.93
CA ASN A 102 -13.14 22.98 7.50
C ASN A 102 -12.09 22.46 6.51
N HIS A 103 -11.12 23.31 6.18
CA HIS A 103 -10.03 23.00 5.25
C HIS A 103 -8.69 22.79 5.95
N GLN A 104 -8.70 22.69 7.28
CA GLN A 104 -7.51 22.45 8.08
C GLN A 104 -7.49 21.01 8.59
N ILE A 105 -6.28 20.45 8.73
CA ILE A 105 -6.10 19.18 9.42
C ILE A 105 -6.45 19.36 10.90
N SER A 106 -7.13 18.37 11.48
CA SER A 106 -7.47 18.39 12.91
C SER A 106 -6.24 18.55 13.79
N ILE A 107 -6.32 19.41 14.80
CA ILE A 107 -5.26 19.59 15.81
C ILE A 107 -4.92 18.26 16.51
N GLY A 108 -5.89 17.37 16.69
CA GLY A 108 -5.65 16.03 17.24
C GLY A 108 -4.68 15.20 16.37
N ILE A 109 -4.71 15.40 15.05
CA ILE A 109 -3.77 14.73 14.12
C ILE A 109 -2.40 15.42 14.18
N THR A 110 -2.35 16.73 13.96
CA THR A 110 -1.07 17.47 13.93
C THR A 110 -0.37 17.54 15.30
N GLY A 111 -1.09 17.31 16.39
CA GLY A 111 -0.55 17.29 17.75
C GLY A 111 -0.39 15.88 18.33
N HIS A 112 -0.50 14.82 17.53
CA HIS A 112 -0.37 13.40 17.94
C HIS A 112 -1.26 13.08 19.17
N SER A 113 -2.48 13.60 19.18
CA SER A 113 -3.39 13.52 20.32
C SER A 113 -4.80 13.10 19.91
N THR A 114 -4.90 12.12 19.02
CA THR A 114 -6.18 11.55 18.56
C THR A 114 -6.87 10.73 19.65
N GLY A 115 -6.13 10.33 20.69
CA GLY A 115 -6.58 9.42 21.74
C GLY A 115 -6.48 7.95 21.38
N ILE A 116 -5.89 7.61 20.22
CA ILE A 116 -5.63 6.25 19.77
C ILE A 116 -4.13 6.11 19.56
N ASN A 117 -3.43 5.48 20.49
CA ASN A 117 -1.96 5.39 20.49
C ASN A 117 -1.39 4.90 19.17
N ALA A 118 -1.99 3.86 18.55
CA ALA A 118 -1.50 3.33 17.28
C ALA A 118 -1.58 4.33 16.11
N ILE A 119 -2.53 5.27 16.15
CA ILE A 119 -2.65 6.35 15.17
C ILE A 119 -1.61 7.43 15.48
N ASP A 120 -1.48 7.82 16.74
CA ASP A 120 -0.54 8.85 17.18
C ASP A 120 0.91 8.41 16.89
N ASP A 121 1.25 7.15 17.18
CA ASP A 121 2.56 6.55 16.85
C ASP A 121 2.82 6.52 15.33
N ALA A 122 1.80 6.21 14.52
CA ALA A 122 1.94 6.20 13.07
C ALA A 122 2.15 7.60 12.48
N ILE A 123 1.49 8.62 13.02
CA ILE A 123 1.67 10.03 12.61
C ILE A 123 3.09 10.48 12.95
N ALA A 124 3.54 10.23 14.18
CA ALA A 124 4.90 10.57 14.62
C ALA A 124 5.96 9.91 13.71
N ALA A 125 5.79 8.63 13.37
CA ALA A 125 6.72 7.93 12.48
C ALA A 125 6.78 8.53 11.07
N ILE A 126 5.67 9.07 10.54
CA ILE A 126 5.64 9.73 9.23
C ILE A 126 6.37 11.07 9.29
N GLU A 127 6.23 11.84 10.36
CA GLU A 127 6.90 13.12 10.52
C GLU A 127 8.41 12.94 10.68
N ASP A 128 8.85 12.00 11.52
CA ASP A 128 10.27 11.65 11.68
C ASP A 128 10.93 11.25 10.34
N GLU A 129 10.21 10.50 9.48
CA GLU A 129 10.71 10.16 8.15
C GLU A 129 10.72 11.36 7.17
N ALA A 130 9.83 12.32 7.35
CA ALA A 130 9.77 13.53 6.51
C ALA A 130 10.92 14.49 6.83
N ASP A 131 11.25 14.67 8.10
CA ASP A 131 12.35 15.53 8.56
C ASP A 131 13.74 15.01 8.12
N PHE A 132 13.86 13.71 7.86
CA PHE A 132 15.09 13.10 7.34
C PHE A 132 15.36 13.42 5.85
N LYS A 133 14.44 14.09 5.14
CA LYS A 133 14.48 14.40 3.70
C LYS A 133 14.65 15.90 3.39
N SER A 134 14.72 16.73 4.40
CA SER A 134 15.00 18.17 4.27
C SER A 134 16.48 18.47 4.55
#